data_a3655583c08c1eb1a234f522c5825f3d
#
_entry.id   a3655583c08c1eb1a234f522c5825f3d
#
_cell.length_a   1.000
_cell.length_b   1.000
_cell.length_c   1.000
_cell.angle_alpha   90.00
_cell.angle_beta   90.00
_cell.angle_gamma   90.00
#
_symmetry.space_group_name_H-M   'P 1'
#
loop_
_entity.id
_entity.type
_entity.pdbx_description
1 polymer ?
#
loop_
_entity_poly.entity_id
_entity_poly.type
_entity_poly.pdbx_seq_one_letter_code
_entity_poly.pdbx_strand_id
1 'polypeptide(L)'
;MKKVLFIGSGDMYRSKFAEAYFNNIGKLECLFMLNTHGMGRYPSSRYPNAISTNVDISESCELNKFSEEVCNGYLLYGNDCYTKEHSSISDDDFKYCDKIIVVSEKEQKDFLEDNYKKYIDKMVFWNIKPVKGDNKVKQKVVNKIKKKVKELYMELKK
;
A
#
# COMPACT_ATOMS: atom_id res chain seq x y z
N MET A 1 -5.54 -3.58 16.03
CA MET A 1 -5.30 -2.77 14.83
C MET A 1 -4.83 -3.65 13.69
N LYS A 2 -5.39 -3.47 12.51
CA LYS A 2 -5.02 -4.26 11.34
C LYS A 2 -3.85 -3.63 10.60
N LYS A 3 -2.94 -4.46 10.13
CA LYS A 3 -1.80 -4.03 9.33
C LYS A 3 -1.82 -4.73 7.98
N VAL A 4 -1.71 -3.94 6.91
CA VAL A 4 -1.78 -4.41 5.54
C VAL A 4 -0.41 -4.33 4.89
N LEU A 5 -0.04 -5.37 4.17
CA LEU A 5 1.15 -5.39 3.33
C LEU A 5 0.74 -5.35 1.87
N PHE A 6 1.24 -4.36 1.14
CA PHE A 6 1.10 -4.31 -0.31
C PHE A 6 2.40 -4.76 -0.97
N ILE A 7 2.33 -5.74 -1.84
CA ILE A 7 3.48 -6.30 -2.54
C ILE A 7 3.44 -5.91 -4.01
N GLY A 8 4.51 -5.30 -4.49
CA GLY A 8 4.66 -4.90 -5.88
C GLY A 8 5.94 -5.39 -6.52
N SER A 9 6.21 -4.90 -7.72
CA SER A 9 7.45 -5.13 -8.46
C SER A 9 8.42 -3.96 -8.23
N GLY A 10 9.63 -4.08 -8.77
CA GLY A 10 10.73 -3.14 -8.47
C GLY A 10 10.51 -1.69 -8.88
N ASP A 11 9.59 -1.39 -9.79
CA ASP A 11 9.25 -0.02 -10.18
C ASP A 11 8.36 0.70 -9.15
N MET A 12 7.75 -0.05 -8.28
CA MET A 12 7.08 0.35 -7.03
C MET A 12 5.99 1.40 -7.08
N TYR A 13 5.55 1.78 -8.23
CA TYR A 13 4.52 2.79 -8.34
C TYR A 13 3.20 2.33 -7.68
N ARG A 14 2.75 1.14 -8.02
CA ARG A 14 1.44 0.62 -7.60
C ARG A 14 1.35 0.32 -6.12
N SER A 15 2.29 -0.44 -5.61
CA SER A 15 2.30 -0.83 -4.20
C SER A 15 2.56 0.36 -3.28
N LYS A 16 3.44 1.25 -3.67
CA LYS A 16 3.76 2.44 -2.88
C LYS A 16 2.58 3.41 -2.86
N PHE A 17 1.91 3.60 -3.98
CA PHE A 17 0.70 4.42 -4.01
C PHE A 17 -0.43 3.80 -3.17
N ALA A 18 -0.59 2.48 -3.22
CA ALA A 18 -1.59 1.80 -2.39
C ALA A 18 -1.31 2.02 -0.90
N GLU A 19 -0.06 1.87 -0.48
CA GLU A 19 0.36 2.17 0.90
C GLU A 19 0.00 3.60 1.29
N ALA A 20 0.42 4.55 0.48
CA ALA A 20 0.22 5.97 0.76
C ALA A 20 -1.26 6.32 0.84
N TYR A 21 -2.05 5.84 -0.09
CA TYR A 21 -3.47 6.15 -0.14
C TYR A 21 -4.23 5.51 1.01
N PHE A 22 -3.91 4.26 1.35
CA PHE A 22 -4.51 3.57 2.49
C PHE A 22 -4.24 4.33 3.80
N ASN A 23 -2.99 4.70 4.04
CA ASN A 23 -2.61 5.43 5.25
C ASN A 23 -3.21 6.84 5.29
N ASN A 24 -3.37 7.47 4.13
CA ASN A 24 -4.00 8.79 4.05
C ASN A 24 -5.46 8.75 4.49
N ILE A 25 -6.19 7.70 4.13
CA ILE A 25 -7.59 7.53 4.59
C ILE A 25 -7.64 7.46 6.11
N GLY A 26 -6.79 6.64 6.72
CA GLY A 26 -6.73 6.52 8.18
C GLY A 26 -6.35 7.81 8.86
N LYS A 27 -5.39 8.54 8.31
CA LYS A 27 -4.97 9.83 8.84
C LYS A 27 -6.08 10.87 8.78
N LEU A 28 -6.82 10.93 7.67
CA LEU A 28 -7.96 11.84 7.54
C LEU A 28 -9.06 11.52 8.55
N GLU A 29 -9.38 10.24 8.76
CA GLU A 29 -10.35 9.85 9.78
C GLU A 29 -9.89 10.21 11.19
N CYS A 30 -8.61 9.99 11.49
CA CYS A 30 -8.04 10.35 12.78
C CYS A 30 -8.18 11.86 13.04
N LEU A 31 -7.87 12.69 12.05
CA LEU A 31 -8.00 14.14 12.16
C LEU A 31 -9.45 14.58 12.34
N PHE A 32 -10.37 13.95 11.62
CA PHE A 32 -11.79 14.22 11.79
C PHE A 32 -12.24 13.94 13.23
N MET A 33 -11.84 12.82 13.78
CA MET A 33 -12.19 12.45 15.15
C MET A 33 -11.58 13.39 16.19
N LEU A 34 -10.35 13.85 15.98
CA LEU A 34 -9.72 14.83 16.86
C LEU A 34 -10.48 16.16 16.86
N ASN A 35 -10.97 16.58 15.69
CA ASN A 35 -11.75 17.82 15.58
C ASN A 35 -13.13 17.73 16.23
N THR A 36 -13.74 16.55 16.23
CA THR A 36 -15.11 16.38 16.74
C THR A 36 -15.15 15.93 18.19
N HIS A 37 -14.14 15.22 18.68
CA HIS A 37 -14.13 14.57 20.00
C HIS A 37 -12.98 15.01 20.92
N GLY A 38 -12.09 15.86 20.43
CA GLY A 38 -10.95 16.36 21.19
C GLY A 38 -9.71 15.49 21.08
N MET A 39 -8.56 16.12 21.36
CA MET A 39 -7.25 15.46 21.25
C MET A 39 -7.10 14.34 22.27
N GLY A 40 -6.45 13.28 21.85
CA GLY A 40 -6.10 12.16 22.71
C GLY A 40 -7.14 11.06 22.83
N ARG A 41 -8.35 11.27 22.36
CA ARG A 41 -9.41 10.25 22.43
C ARG A 41 -9.34 9.23 21.30
N TYR A 42 -8.76 9.59 20.16
CA TYR A 42 -8.71 8.75 18.99
C TYR A 42 -7.29 8.75 18.41
N PRO A 43 -6.37 8.00 19.02
CA PRO A 43 -5.00 7.93 18.52
C PRO A 43 -4.94 7.26 17.14
N SER A 44 -3.97 7.67 16.33
CA SER A 44 -3.77 7.14 14.98
C SER A 44 -3.56 5.62 14.97
N SER A 45 -3.00 5.07 16.03
CA SER A 45 -2.80 3.63 16.17
C SER A 45 -4.09 2.81 16.21
N ARG A 46 -5.24 3.46 16.36
CA ARG A 46 -6.54 2.82 16.37
C ARG A 46 -7.02 2.40 14.99
N TYR A 47 -6.50 3.04 13.96
CA TYR A 47 -6.92 2.82 12.58
C TYR A 47 -6.00 1.84 11.86
N PRO A 48 -6.52 1.06 10.88
CA PRO A 48 -5.68 0.22 10.06
C PRO A 48 -4.56 1.00 9.40
N ASN A 49 -3.40 0.39 9.22
CA ASN A 49 -2.29 1.01 8.50
C ASN A 49 -1.66 0.03 7.52
N ALA A 50 -0.84 0.55 6.62
CA ALA A 50 -0.25 -0.23 5.55
C ALA A 50 1.25 0.03 5.42
N ILE A 51 1.96 -0.99 4.93
CA ILE A 51 3.34 -0.89 4.45
C ILE A 51 3.40 -1.50 3.05
N SER A 52 4.48 -1.28 2.33
CA SER A 52 4.69 -1.86 1.01
C SER A 52 6.08 -2.45 0.86
N THR A 53 6.20 -3.51 0.05
CA THR A 53 7.46 -4.17 -0.28
C THR A 53 7.47 -4.58 -1.75
N ASN A 54 8.59 -5.12 -2.22
CA ASN A 54 8.76 -5.52 -3.62
C ASN A 54 9.50 -6.82 -3.76
N VAL A 55 9.15 -7.55 -4.80
CA VAL A 55 9.77 -8.84 -5.11
C VAL A 55 11.06 -8.70 -5.93
N ASP A 56 11.22 -7.59 -6.66
CA ASP A 56 12.33 -7.42 -7.62
C ASP A 56 13.52 -6.61 -7.07
N ILE A 57 13.51 -6.27 -5.79
CA ILE A 57 14.56 -5.47 -5.16
C ILE A 57 15.33 -6.32 -4.17
N SER A 58 16.67 -6.39 -4.32
CA SER A 58 17.54 -7.12 -3.40
C SER A 58 17.90 -6.30 -2.16
N GLU A 59 17.89 -4.97 -2.27
CA GLU A 59 18.22 -4.06 -1.18
C GLU A 59 17.29 -2.87 -1.19
N SER A 60 17.09 -2.25 -0.04
CA SER A 60 16.29 -1.02 0.06
C SER A 60 16.97 0.12 -0.69
N CYS A 61 16.20 0.93 -1.39
CA CYS A 61 16.71 2.09 -2.12
C CYS A 61 15.69 3.23 -2.03
N GLU A 62 16.13 4.44 -2.38
CA GLU A 62 15.25 5.60 -2.35
C GLU A 62 14.14 5.50 -3.41
N LEU A 63 12.98 6.04 -3.07
CA LEU A 63 11.84 6.12 -3.97
C LEU A 63 12.19 7.02 -5.16
N ASN A 64 11.87 6.59 -6.38
CA ASN A 64 12.12 7.43 -7.54
C ASN A 64 11.19 8.65 -7.55
N LYS A 65 11.64 9.71 -8.23
CA LYS A 65 10.94 10.98 -8.26
C LYS A 65 9.50 10.87 -8.79
N PHE A 66 9.29 10.03 -9.79
CA PHE A 66 7.96 9.84 -10.38
C PHE A 66 6.97 9.23 -9.38
N SER A 67 7.37 8.20 -8.67
CA SER A 67 6.52 7.59 -7.64
C SER A 67 6.23 8.56 -6.51
N GLU A 68 7.22 9.35 -6.11
CA GLU A 68 7.07 10.38 -5.07
C GLU A 68 6.07 11.45 -5.51
N GLU A 69 6.17 11.94 -6.74
CA GLU A 69 5.25 12.95 -7.28
C GLU A 69 3.80 12.45 -7.30
N VAL A 70 3.60 11.19 -7.69
CA VAL A 70 2.27 10.61 -7.74
C VAL A 70 1.69 10.45 -6.34
N CYS A 71 2.47 9.94 -5.41
CA CYS A 71 2.01 9.82 -4.03
C CYS A 71 1.63 11.18 -3.46
N ASN A 72 2.47 12.20 -3.64
CA ASN A 72 2.21 13.54 -3.13
C ASN A 72 1.01 14.20 -3.81
N GLY A 73 0.79 13.95 -5.11
CA GLY A 73 -0.29 14.56 -5.87
C GLY A 73 -1.70 14.12 -5.45
N TYR A 74 -1.83 12.99 -4.77
CA TYR A 74 -3.13 12.46 -4.36
C TYR A 74 -3.35 12.47 -2.85
N LEU A 75 -2.42 13.00 -2.07
CA LEU A 75 -2.50 12.99 -0.62
C LEU A 75 -2.78 14.39 -0.07
N LEU A 76 -3.75 14.47 0.82
CA LEU A 76 -4.10 15.73 1.48
C LEU A 76 -3.16 16.06 2.65
N TYR A 77 -2.58 15.05 3.30
CA TYR A 77 -1.72 15.20 4.46
C TYR A 77 -0.37 14.54 4.27
N GLY A 78 0.14 14.67 3.09
CA GLY A 78 1.53 14.59 2.83
C GLY A 78 2.20 13.25 2.87
N ASN A 79 3.44 13.40 3.06
CA ASN A 79 4.49 12.44 2.79
C ASN A 79 4.86 11.58 3.99
N ASP A 80 4.13 11.66 5.09
CA ASP A 80 4.27 10.75 6.22
C ASP A 80 3.31 9.55 6.14
N CYS A 81 2.51 9.44 5.09
CA CYS A 81 1.64 8.30 4.86
C CYS A 81 2.34 7.14 4.17
N TYR A 82 3.57 7.32 3.71
CA TYR A 82 4.34 6.26 3.06
C TYR A 82 5.83 6.42 3.37
N THR A 83 6.54 5.29 3.30
CA THR A 83 7.99 5.31 3.43
C THR A 83 8.62 5.77 2.13
N LYS A 84 9.68 6.60 2.23
CA LYS A 84 10.35 7.17 1.06
C LYS A 84 11.40 6.24 0.44
N GLU A 85 11.46 5.02 0.91
CA GLU A 85 12.38 4.02 0.39
C GLU A 85 11.63 2.83 -0.17
N HIS A 86 12.21 2.22 -1.18
CA HIS A 86 11.76 0.92 -1.68
C HIS A 86 12.32 -0.16 -0.76
N SER A 87 11.48 -1.05 -0.30
CA SER A 87 11.87 -2.15 0.57
C SER A 87 11.81 -3.48 -0.15
N SER A 88 12.82 -4.32 0.06
CA SER A 88 12.75 -5.71 -0.38
C SER A 88 11.86 -6.51 0.56
N ILE A 89 11.22 -7.55 0.01
CA ILE A 89 10.32 -8.41 0.76
C ILE A 89 11.11 -9.30 1.74
N SER A 90 10.56 -9.56 2.91
CA SER A 90 11.15 -10.44 3.90
C SER A 90 10.09 -11.28 4.62
N ASP A 91 10.53 -12.35 5.30
CA ASP A 91 9.65 -13.21 6.11
C ASP A 91 8.89 -12.41 7.17
N ASP A 92 9.55 -11.44 7.80
CA ASP A 92 8.94 -10.65 8.87
C ASP A 92 7.75 -9.85 8.37
N ASP A 93 7.76 -9.40 7.13
CA ASP A 93 6.64 -8.68 6.54
C ASP A 93 5.36 -9.52 6.58
N PHE A 94 5.47 -10.80 6.30
CA PHE A 94 4.32 -11.71 6.32
C PHE A 94 3.85 -12.03 7.73
N LYS A 95 4.78 -12.14 8.67
CA LYS A 95 4.46 -12.49 10.05
C LYS A 95 3.69 -11.40 10.77
N TYR A 96 4.04 -10.14 10.52
CA TYR A 96 3.50 -9.01 11.25
C TYR A 96 2.31 -8.34 10.57
N CYS A 97 1.94 -8.76 9.37
CA CYS A 97 0.79 -8.20 8.67
C CYS A 97 -0.42 -9.11 8.75
N ASP A 98 -1.59 -8.52 8.96
CA ASP A 98 -2.85 -9.25 9.06
C ASP A 98 -3.45 -9.56 7.69
N LYS A 99 -3.19 -8.70 6.72
CA LYS A 99 -3.70 -8.84 5.36
C LYS A 99 -2.57 -8.59 4.37
N ILE A 100 -2.45 -9.45 3.38
CA ILE A 100 -1.39 -9.35 2.37
C ILE A 100 -2.05 -9.19 1.01
N ILE A 101 -1.76 -8.07 0.35
CA ILE A 101 -2.30 -7.74 -0.98
C ILE A 101 -1.17 -7.77 -2.00
N VAL A 102 -1.28 -8.64 -2.98
CA VAL A 102 -0.36 -8.74 -4.10
C VAL A 102 -0.96 -7.93 -5.25
N VAL A 103 -0.30 -6.84 -5.66
CA VAL A 103 -0.93 -5.88 -6.59
C VAL A 103 -1.11 -6.43 -8.00
N SER A 104 -0.30 -7.42 -8.41
CA SER A 104 -0.47 -8.09 -9.71
C SER A 104 -0.19 -9.57 -9.59
N GLU A 105 -1.23 -10.38 -9.67
CA GLU A 105 -1.09 -11.84 -9.67
C GLU A 105 -0.15 -12.30 -10.80
N LYS A 106 -0.31 -11.75 -11.99
CA LYS A 106 0.46 -12.11 -13.15
C LYS A 106 1.97 -11.88 -12.98
N GLU A 107 2.36 -10.78 -12.31
CA GLU A 107 3.76 -10.40 -12.17
C GLU A 107 4.44 -11.02 -10.96
N GLN A 108 3.72 -11.21 -9.86
CA GLN A 108 4.35 -11.55 -8.58
C GLN A 108 4.05 -12.94 -8.06
N LYS A 109 3.00 -13.60 -8.54
CA LYS A 109 2.54 -14.87 -7.97
C LYS A 109 3.59 -15.98 -8.03
N ASP A 110 4.27 -16.14 -9.17
CA ASP A 110 5.24 -17.22 -9.33
C ASP A 110 6.40 -17.09 -8.35
N PHE A 111 6.93 -15.88 -8.20
CA PHE A 111 8.00 -15.61 -7.21
C PHE A 111 7.53 -15.94 -5.79
N LEU A 112 6.31 -15.53 -5.45
CA LEU A 112 5.77 -15.74 -4.11
C LEU A 112 5.49 -17.20 -3.82
N GLU A 113 5.01 -17.94 -4.78
CA GLU A 113 4.83 -19.39 -4.65
C GLU A 113 6.16 -20.11 -4.46
N ASP A 114 7.21 -19.68 -5.16
CA ASP A 114 8.53 -20.32 -5.07
C ASP A 114 9.25 -20.00 -3.76
N ASN A 115 9.07 -18.81 -3.23
CA ASN A 115 9.89 -18.34 -2.09
C ASN A 115 9.11 -18.18 -0.78
N TYR A 116 7.80 -18.01 -0.84
CA TYR A 116 6.97 -17.72 0.34
C TYR A 116 5.67 -18.53 0.34
N LYS A 117 5.74 -19.76 -0.13
CA LYS A 117 4.59 -20.64 -0.29
C LYS A 117 3.74 -20.80 0.98
N LYS A 118 4.38 -20.82 2.15
CA LYS A 118 3.66 -21.00 3.42
C LYS A 118 2.70 -19.86 3.76
N TYR A 119 2.84 -18.72 3.09
CA TYR A 119 1.98 -17.54 3.31
C TYR A 119 0.94 -17.33 2.22
N ILE A 120 0.90 -18.18 1.20
CA ILE A 120 0.00 -18.01 0.04
C ILE A 120 -1.46 -17.89 0.45
N ASP A 121 -1.89 -18.66 1.44
CA ASP A 121 -3.28 -18.65 1.90
C ASP A 121 -3.69 -17.31 2.53
N LYS A 122 -2.73 -16.51 2.98
CA LYS A 122 -2.97 -15.18 3.53
C LYS A 122 -3.01 -14.09 2.46
N MET A 123 -2.64 -14.41 1.23
CA MET A 123 -2.50 -13.44 0.16
C MET A 123 -3.80 -13.26 -0.62
N VAL A 124 -4.10 -12.01 -0.95
CA VAL A 124 -5.16 -11.64 -1.88
C VAL A 124 -4.50 -11.08 -3.12
N PHE A 125 -4.83 -11.63 -4.27
CA PHE A 125 -4.20 -11.24 -5.54
C PHE A 125 -5.10 -10.27 -6.28
N TRP A 126 -4.57 -9.06 -6.52
CA TRP A 126 -5.21 -8.08 -7.37
C TRP A 126 -4.69 -8.20 -8.80
N ASN A 127 -5.36 -7.54 -9.72
CA ASN A 127 -4.97 -7.52 -11.13
C ASN A 127 -4.77 -6.06 -11.57
N ILE A 128 -3.77 -5.41 -11.01
CA ILE A 128 -3.41 -4.04 -11.38
C ILE A 128 -2.31 -4.08 -12.42
N LYS A 129 -2.59 -3.58 -13.62
CA LYS A 129 -1.62 -3.57 -14.71
C LYS A 129 -0.46 -2.62 -14.44
N PRO A 130 0.74 -2.86 -15.03
CA PRO A 130 1.85 -1.93 -14.92
C PRO A 130 1.49 -0.54 -15.44
N VAL A 131 2.09 0.49 -14.83
CA VAL A 131 1.86 1.87 -15.26
C VAL A 131 2.77 2.15 -16.46
N LYS A 132 2.24 1.93 -17.65
CA LYS A 132 2.93 2.21 -18.91
C LYS A 132 1.99 3.00 -19.81
N GLY A 133 2.56 3.93 -20.58
CA GLY A 133 1.80 4.70 -21.54
C GLY A 133 1.58 6.16 -21.13
N ASP A 134 0.55 6.77 -21.67
CA ASP A 134 0.26 8.18 -21.45
C ASP A 134 -0.44 8.44 -20.10
N ASN A 135 -0.73 9.71 -19.85
CA ASN A 135 -1.37 10.12 -18.59
C ASN A 135 -2.77 9.54 -18.39
N LYS A 136 -3.49 9.24 -19.47
CA LYS A 136 -4.82 8.63 -19.36
C LYS A 136 -4.73 7.20 -18.84
N VAL A 137 -3.76 6.44 -19.33
CA VAL A 137 -3.51 5.07 -18.85
C VAL A 137 -3.11 5.08 -17.39
N LYS A 138 -2.19 5.99 -17.03
CA LYS A 138 -1.73 6.16 -15.65
C LYS A 138 -2.90 6.51 -14.73
N GLN A 139 -3.77 7.41 -15.16
CA GLN A 139 -4.94 7.81 -14.37
C GLN A 139 -5.92 6.66 -14.14
N LYS A 140 -6.13 5.81 -15.14
CA LYS A 140 -6.97 4.61 -14.99
C LYS A 140 -6.41 3.65 -13.95
N VAL A 141 -5.10 3.44 -13.96
CA VAL A 141 -4.44 2.58 -12.96
C VAL A 141 -4.60 3.16 -11.56
N VAL A 142 -4.34 4.45 -11.41
CA VAL A 142 -4.50 5.14 -10.12
C VAL A 142 -5.93 5.03 -9.62
N ASN A 143 -6.91 5.26 -10.46
CA ASN A 143 -8.33 5.19 -10.08
C ASN A 143 -8.72 3.79 -9.63
N LYS A 144 -8.21 2.76 -10.31
CA LYS A 144 -8.46 1.37 -9.92
C LYS A 144 -7.85 1.04 -8.56
N ILE A 145 -6.64 1.49 -8.30
CA ILE A 145 -5.98 1.32 -7.00
C ILE A 145 -6.79 2.03 -5.90
N LYS A 146 -7.18 3.28 -6.13
CA LYS A 146 -7.97 4.05 -5.17
C LYS A 146 -9.26 3.33 -4.79
N LYS A 147 -9.97 2.81 -5.78
CA LYS A 147 -11.23 2.09 -5.54
C LYS A 147 -10.99 0.85 -4.68
N LYS A 148 -10.01 0.03 -5.05
CA LYS A 148 -9.70 -1.21 -4.32
C LYS A 148 -9.20 -0.92 -2.90
N VAL A 149 -8.39 0.10 -2.73
CA VAL A 149 -7.87 0.50 -1.42
C VAL A 149 -9.00 0.98 -0.52
N LYS A 150 -9.92 1.78 -1.02
CA LYS A 150 -11.09 2.23 -0.26
C LYS A 150 -11.94 1.06 0.22
N GLU A 151 -12.22 0.13 -0.67
CA GLU A 151 -13.01 -1.08 -0.33
C GLU A 151 -12.31 -1.89 0.76
N LEU A 152 -11.00 -2.09 0.61
CA LEU A 152 -10.20 -2.82 1.59
C LEU A 152 -10.19 -2.10 2.95
N TYR A 153 -9.99 -0.80 2.96
CA TYR A 153 -9.98 -0.01 4.19
C TYR A 153 -11.31 -0.13 4.93
N MET A 154 -12.42 0.01 4.23
CA MET A 154 -13.74 -0.10 4.84
C MET A 154 -14.02 -1.50 5.38
N GLU A 155 -13.52 -2.53 4.71
CA GLU A 155 -13.62 -3.92 5.19
C GLU A 155 -12.86 -4.12 6.50
N LEU A 156 -11.63 -3.59 6.57
CA LEU A 156 -10.76 -3.80 7.74
C LEU A 156 -11.08 -2.90 8.92
N LYS A 157 -11.74 -1.79 8.68
CA LYS A 157 -12.12 -0.84 9.71
C LYS A 157 -13.20 -1.39 10.66
N LYS A 158 -13.99 -2.30 10.19
CA LYS A 158 -15.12 -2.87 10.94
C LYS A 158 -14.72 -3.63 12.20
#